data_09acefc015e9116a64dae2272966a494
#
_entry.id   09acefc015e9116a64dae2272966a494
#
_cell.length_a   1.000
_cell.length_b   1.000
_cell.length_c   1.000
_cell.angle_alpha   90.00
_cell.angle_beta   90.00
_cell.angle_gamma   90.00
#
_symmetry.space_group_name_H-M   'P 1'
#
loop_
_entity.id
_entity.type
_entity.pdbx_description
1 polymer ?
#
loop_
_entity_poly.entity_id
_entity_poly.type
_entity_poly.pdbx_seq_one_letter_code
_entity_poly.pdbx_strand_id
1 'polypeptide(L)'
;MIKFTKAKKILMGLMVLGQLTAIPAIANAAPTAKEAEQIKKFDSLNTAAQDYAKVLQEISNYGSRKMLKSINPDVDKYVAKINDPTLKKQWEDSNTMLIEQFEVSVYKVNENGNDGEVVFLIKGYDEKALDKYLGDNASQYAKVDSGKDEIEVDIEKYIKLQYNYLKNTKKINLATSTVKFAKGNDNKWQLVK
;
A
#
# COMPACT_ATOMS: atom_id res chain seq x y z
N MET A 1 13.89 17.74 -16.24
CA MET A 1 12.60 17.38 -16.90
C MET A 1 12.76 16.05 -17.62
N ILE A 2 11.78 15.17 -17.50
CA ILE A 2 11.74 13.88 -18.20
C ILE A 2 10.62 13.91 -19.24
N LYS A 3 10.91 13.36 -20.44
CA LYS A 3 9.94 13.26 -21.51
C LYS A 3 9.34 11.85 -21.55
N PHE A 4 8.04 11.78 -21.65
CA PHE A 4 7.29 10.52 -21.72
C PHE A 4 6.39 10.50 -22.95
N THR A 5 6.30 9.36 -23.65
CA THR A 5 5.29 9.16 -24.69
C THR A 5 3.88 9.02 -24.08
N LYS A 6 2.80 9.47 -24.73
CA LYS A 6 1.42 9.51 -24.14
C LYS A 6 0.97 8.19 -23.51
N ALA A 7 1.28 7.04 -24.10
CA ALA A 7 0.90 5.74 -23.53
C ALA A 7 1.57 5.44 -22.16
N LYS A 8 2.86 5.80 -21.98
CA LYS A 8 3.54 5.72 -20.68
C LYS A 8 3.02 6.75 -19.65
N LYS A 9 2.35 7.78 -20.08
CA LYS A 9 1.97 9.00 -19.37
C LYS A 9 0.66 8.91 -18.63
N ILE A 10 -0.36 8.33 -19.25
CA ILE A 10 -1.60 7.92 -18.60
C ILE A 10 -1.26 6.94 -17.47
N LEU A 11 -0.24 6.13 -17.71
CA LEU A 11 0.29 5.19 -16.74
C LEU A 11 0.95 5.84 -15.52
N MET A 12 1.61 6.99 -15.62
CA MET A 12 2.28 7.63 -14.48
C MET A 12 1.35 8.39 -13.53
N GLY A 13 0.29 9.01 -14.04
CA GLY A 13 -0.72 9.67 -13.20
C GLY A 13 -1.71 8.67 -12.60
N LEU A 14 -1.96 7.55 -13.32
CA LEU A 14 -2.86 6.46 -12.89
C LEU A 14 -2.13 5.31 -12.18
N MET A 15 -0.79 5.20 -12.31
CA MET A 15 -0.05 4.05 -11.82
C MET A 15 0.44 4.17 -10.39
N VAL A 16 0.41 5.32 -9.78
CA VAL A 16 0.86 5.38 -8.39
C VAL A 16 -0.15 4.68 -7.48
N LEU A 17 -1.40 4.54 -7.89
CA LEU A 17 -2.45 4.06 -7.00
C LEU A 17 -3.51 3.14 -7.65
N GLY A 18 -3.67 3.12 -8.96
CA GLY A 18 -4.75 2.39 -9.64
C GLY A 18 -4.68 0.85 -9.61
N GLN A 19 -3.77 0.26 -8.85
CA GLN A 19 -3.67 -1.19 -8.66
C GLN A 19 -3.84 -1.65 -7.20
N LEU A 20 -4.40 -0.82 -6.36
CA LEU A 20 -4.75 -1.19 -4.98
C LEU A 20 -6.01 -2.09 -4.89
N THR A 21 -6.37 -2.76 -5.96
CA THR A 21 -7.26 -3.95 -5.92
C THR A 21 -6.67 -5.10 -5.07
N ALA A 22 -5.55 -4.85 -4.38
CA ALA A 22 -4.94 -5.80 -3.45
C ALA A 22 -5.72 -5.94 -2.12
N ILE A 23 -6.67 -5.06 -1.80
CA ILE A 23 -7.49 -5.22 -0.60
C ILE A 23 -8.21 -6.59 -0.56
N PRO A 24 -8.82 -7.08 -1.67
CA PRO A 24 -9.38 -8.43 -1.71
C PRO A 24 -8.31 -9.53 -1.58
N ALA A 25 -7.10 -9.29 -2.10
CA ALA A 25 -6.00 -10.26 -1.99
C ALA A 25 -5.43 -10.34 -0.57
N ILE A 26 -5.38 -9.22 0.17
CA ILE A 26 -5.01 -9.20 1.58
C ILE A 26 -6.10 -9.92 2.41
N ALA A 27 -7.37 -9.67 2.11
CA ALA A 27 -8.50 -10.30 2.80
C ALA A 27 -8.57 -11.82 2.56
N ASN A 28 -8.07 -12.30 1.42
CA ASN A 28 -8.09 -13.71 1.01
C ASN A 28 -6.69 -14.36 0.97
N ALA A 29 -5.65 -13.70 1.49
CA ALA A 29 -4.31 -14.28 1.57
C ALA A 29 -4.30 -15.43 2.59
N ALA A 30 -4.76 -16.60 2.15
CA ALA A 30 -4.43 -17.84 2.84
C ALA A 30 -2.90 -18.02 2.78
N PRO A 31 -2.26 -18.49 3.87
CA PRO A 31 -0.84 -18.78 3.86
C PRO A 31 -0.50 -19.73 2.70
N THR A 32 0.58 -19.43 1.98
CA THR A 32 1.06 -20.30 0.90
C THR A 32 1.42 -21.69 1.48
N ALA A 33 1.41 -22.72 0.65
CA ALA A 33 1.64 -24.11 1.09
C ALA A 33 2.98 -24.32 1.84
N LYS A 34 3.99 -23.45 1.62
CA LYS A 34 5.27 -23.47 2.36
C LYS A 34 5.18 -22.87 3.77
N GLU A 35 4.24 -21.95 4.01
CA GLU A 35 3.99 -21.33 5.33
C GLU A 35 3.03 -22.19 6.16
N ALA A 36 2.34 -23.15 5.52
CA ALA A 36 1.44 -24.08 6.18
C ALA A 36 2.15 -25.16 7.03
N GLU A 37 3.48 -25.26 6.95
CA GLU A 37 4.24 -26.28 7.72
C GLU A 37 4.40 -25.96 9.21
N GLN A 38 4.12 -24.71 9.63
CA GLN A 38 4.04 -24.36 11.05
C GLN A 38 2.78 -23.53 11.31
N ILE A 39 1.64 -24.18 11.46
CA ILE A 39 0.46 -23.50 11.98
C ILE A 39 0.79 -23.03 13.39
N LYS A 40 1.01 -21.71 13.53
CA LYS A 40 1.21 -21.10 14.84
C LYS A 40 -0.01 -21.33 15.71
N LYS A 41 0.23 -21.72 16.94
CA LYS A 41 -0.81 -21.98 17.95
C LYS A 41 -0.68 -20.97 19.09
N PHE A 42 -1.80 -20.46 19.55
CA PHE A 42 -1.85 -19.36 20.51
C PHE A 42 -2.72 -19.70 21.72
N ASP A 43 -2.35 -19.19 22.89
CA ASP A 43 -3.09 -19.41 24.13
C ASP A 43 -4.42 -18.65 24.17
N SER A 44 -4.54 -17.54 23.43
CA SER A 44 -5.76 -16.77 23.34
C SER A 44 -6.05 -16.32 21.90
N LEU A 45 -7.34 -16.12 21.59
CA LEU A 45 -7.79 -15.59 20.31
C LEU A 45 -7.26 -14.18 20.09
N ASN A 46 -7.15 -13.36 21.12
CA ASN A 46 -6.57 -12.01 21.03
C ASN A 46 -5.10 -12.06 20.59
N THR A 47 -4.30 -12.96 21.13
CA THR A 47 -2.89 -13.12 20.73
C THR A 47 -2.78 -13.58 19.28
N ALA A 48 -3.63 -14.56 18.87
CA ALA A 48 -3.71 -15.02 17.50
C ALA A 48 -4.09 -13.86 16.54
N ALA A 49 -5.08 -13.06 16.92
CA ALA A 49 -5.53 -11.91 16.15
C ALA A 49 -4.42 -10.86 15.96
N GLN A 50 -3.69 -10.52 17.02
CA GLN A 50 -2.59 -9.54 16.95
C GLN A 50 -1.42 -10.05 16.09
N ASP A 51 -1.06 -11.33 16.20
CA ASP A 51 -0.02 -11.92 15.35
C ASP A 51 -0.46 -11.91 13.87
N TYR A 52 -1.70 -12.28 13.61
CA TYR A 52 -2.22 -12.29 12.24
C TYR A 52 -2.32 -10.87 11.63
N ALA A 53 -2.68 -9.85 12.42
CA ALA A 53 -2.66 -8.47 11.98
C ALA A 53 -1.26 -8.04 11.50
N LYS A 54 -0.20 -8.45 12.21
CA LYS A 54 1.19 -8.20 11.80
C LYS A 54 1.54 -8.88 10.48
N VAL A 55 1.12 -10.14 10.32
CA VAL A 55 1.32 -10.89 9.05
C VAL A 55 0.63 -10.18 7.89
N LEU A 56 -0.63 -9.75 8.06
CA LEU A 56 -1.36 -9.00 7.04
C LEU A 56 -0.67 -7.67 6.71
N GLN A 57 -0.16 -6.96 7.73
CA GLN A 57 0.60 -5.72 7.54
C GLN A 57 1.88 -5.96 6.73
N GLU A 58 2.63 -7.03 7.03
CA GLU A 58 3.86 -7.39 6.30
C GLU A 58 3.57 -7.77 4.85
N ILE A 59 2.52 -8.55 4.59
CA ILE A 59 2.08 -8.91 3.24
C ILE A 59 1.70 -7.64 2.45
N SER A 60 0.98 -6.73 3.07
CA SER A 60 0.59 -5.45 2.47
C SER A 60 1.82 -4.61 2.10
N ASN A 61 2.76 -4.44 3.03
CA ASN A 61 3.99 -3.68 2.81
C ASN A 61 4.86 -4.32 1.73
N TYR A 62 4.93 -5.65 1.69
CA TYR A 62 5.65 -6.38 0.64
C TYR A 62 5.04 -6.14 -0.74
N GLY A 63 3.69 -6.24 -0.85
CA GLY A 63 2.96 -5.97 -2.08
C GLY A 63 3.19 -4.56 -2.59
N SER A 64 3.04 -3.55 -1.72
CA SER A 64 3.30 -2.14 -2.03
C SER A 64 4.75 -1.90 -2.49
N ARG A 65 5.72 -2.50 -1.80
CA ARG A 65 7.14 -2.38 -2.15
C ARG A 65 7.45 -2.98 -3.52
N LYS A 66 6.88 -4.16 -3.83
CA LYS A 66 7.05 -4.81 -5.13
C LYS A 66 6.44 -3.97 -6.25
N MET A 67 5.27 -3.39 -6.01
CA MET A 67 4.59 -2.52 -6.96
C MET A 67 5.40 -1.26 -7.24
N LEU A 68 5.84 -0.52 -6.22
CA LEU A 68 6.63 0.70 -6.41
C LEU A 68 7.90 0.47 -7.21
N LYS A 69 8.61 -0.64 -6.97
CA LYS A 69 9.79 -1.01 -7.77
C LYS A 69 9.49 -1.25 -9.24
N SER A 70 8.28 -1.70 -9.57
CA SER A 70 7.89 -1.93 -10.98
C SER A 70 7.45 -0.65 -11.70
N ILE A 71 6.98 0.35 -10.96
CA ILE A 71 6.36 1.57 -11.52
C ILE A 71 7.39 2.66 -11.82
N ASN A 72 8.39 2.85 -10.95
CA ASN A 72 9.21 4.06 -10.94
C ASN A 72 10.69 3.91 -11.36
N PRO A 73 11.13 2.93 -12.20
CA PRO A 73 12.55 2.75 -12.48
C PRO A 73 13.20 3.94 -13.19
N ASP A 74 12.44 4.72 -13.97
CA ASP A 74 12.97 5.89 -14.69
C ASP A 74 13.01 7.12 -13.76
N VAL A 75 12.07 7.24 -12.83
CA VAL A 75 12.09 8.29 -11.80
C VAL A 75 13.25 8.06 -10.83
N ASP A 76 13.48 6.84 -10.38
CA ASP A 76 14.62 6.50 -9.51
C ASP A 76 15.96 6.85 -10.14
N LYS A 77 16.14 6.56 -11.44
CA LYS A 77 17.35 6.93 -12.20
C LYS A 77 17.55 8.45 -12.28
N TYR A 78 16.46 9.21 -12.35
CA TYR A 78 16.52 10.65 -12.38
C TYR A 78 16.84 11.20 -10.98
N VAL A 79 16.16 10.71 -9.95
CA VAL A 79 16.37 11.11 -8.55
C VAL A 79 17.80 10.84 -8.10
N ALA A 80 18.41 9.74 -8.56
CA ALA A 80 19.82 9.45 -8.27
C ALA A 80 20.78 10.58 -8.73
N LYS A 81 20.42 11.33 -9.76
CA LYS A 81 21.20 12.44 -10.34
C LYS A 81 20.89 13.80 -9.72
N ILE A 82 19.86 13.92 -8.89
CA ILE A 82 19.53 15.16 -8.20
C ILE A 82 20.60 15.43 -7.14
N ASN A 83 21.08 16.67 -7.06
CA ASN A 83 22.07 17.08 -6.06
C ASN A 83 21.42 17.61 -4.77
N ASP A 84 20.13 17.95 -4.79
CA ASP A 84 19.40 18.44 -3.61
C ASP A 84 19.10 17.30 -2.64
N PRO A 85 19.73 17.25 -1.45
CA PRO A 85 19.53 16.20 -0.47
C PRO A 85 18.13 16.25 0.14
N THR A 86 17.51 17.42 0.22
CA THR A 86 16.15 17.58 0.74
C THR A 86 15.15 16.91 -0.19
N LEU A 87 15.32 17.10 -1.49
CA LEU A 87 14.43 16.51 -2.50
C LEU A 87 14.60 14.99 -2.57
N LYS A 88 15.83 14.46 -2.45
CA LYS A 88 16.07 13.02 -2.32
C LYS A 88 15.35 12.45 -1.11
N LYS A 89 15.47 13.11 0.04
CA LYS A 89 14.77 12.68 1.25
C LYS A 89 13.26 12.71 1.09
N GLN A 90 12.68 13.74 0.46
CA GLN A 90 11.24 13.81 0.19
C GLN A 90 10.78 12.65 -0.69
N TRP A 91 11.57 12.23 -1.68
CA TRP A 91 11.29 11.06 -2.49
C TRP A 91 11.31 9.77 -1.69
N GLU A 92 12.34 9.57 -0.88
CA GLU A 92 12.48 8.40 0.00
C GLU A 92 11.34 8.31 1.02
N ASP A 93 11.01 9.44 1.67
CA ASP A 93 9.91 9.54 2.63
C ASP A 93 8.55 9.25 1.95
N SER A 94 8.33 9.76 0.72
CA SER A 94 7.13 9.47 -0.07
C SER A 94 7.00 7.99 -0.40
N ASN A 95 8.10 7.36 -0.82
CA ASN A 95 8.12 5.92 -1.10
C ASN A 95 7.86 5.10 0.17
N THR A 96 8.40 5.51 1.31
CA THR A 96 8.13 4.86 2.60
C THR A 96 6.65 4.99 2.97
N MET A 97 6.06 6.18 2.86
CA MET A 97 4.63 6.40 3.11
C MET A 97 3.74 5.57 2.18
N LEU A 98 4.12 5.39 0.91
CA LEU A 98 3.40 4.56 -0.04
C LEU A 98 3.59 3.05 0.22
N ILE A 99 4.76 2.62 0.69
CA ILE A 99 4.98 1.23 1.12
C ILE A 99 4.10 0.92 2.33
N GLU A 100 4.02 1.83 3.28
CA GLU A 100 3.26 1.73 4.53
C GLU A 100 1.84 2.31 4.39
N GLN A 101 1.33 2.40 3.16
CA GLN A 101 0.04 3.04 2.88
C GLN A 101 -1.13 2.41 3.62
N PHE A 102 -1.09 1.10 3.89
CA PHE A 102 -2.11 0.40 4.66
C PHE A 102 -1.71 0.25 6.12
N GLU A 103 -2.69 0.35 6.99
CA GLU A 103 -2.62 -0.02 8.40
C GLU A 103 -3.65 -1.10 8.68
N VAL A 104 -3.20 -2.23 9.18
CA VAL A 104 -4.07 -3.34 9.58
C VAL A 104 -4.12 -3.42 11.09
N SER A 105 -5.31 -3.38 11.66
CA SER A 105 -5.52 -3.47 13.10
C SER A 105 -6.68 -4.41 13.43
N VAL A 106 -6.65 -5.01 14.61
CA VAL A 106 -7.78 -5.78 15.13
C VAL A 106 -8.90 -4.81 15.50
N TYR A 107 -10.06 -4.96 14.88
CA TYR A 107 -11.24 -4.14 15.14
C TYR A 107 -12.18 -4.81 16.17
N LYS A 108 -12.42 -6.13 15.99
CA LYS A 108 -13.32 -6.87 16.86
C LYS A 108 -12.89 -8.33 16.96
N VAL A 109 -13.00 -8.89 18.13
CA VAL A 109 -12.76 -10.31 18.41
C VAL A 109 -14.03 -10.89 19.02
N ASN A 110 -14.57 -11.96 18.42
CA ASN A 110 -15.70 -12.71 18.91
C ASN A 110 -15.25 -14.14 19.18
N GLU A 111 -15.42 -14.60 20.41
CA GLU A 111 -15.15 -15.98 20.81
C GLU A 111 -16.46 -16.68 21.18
N ASN A 112 -16.71 -17.84 20.60
CA ASN A 112 -17.88 -18.66 20.89
C ASN A 112 -17.45 -20.12 21.06
N GLY A 113 -17.17 -20.54 22.29
CA GLY A 113 -16.67 -21.87 22.59
C GLY A 113 -15.31 -22.13 21.92
N ASN A 114 -15.30 -23.05 20.96
CA ASN A 114 -14.09 -23.40 20.20
C ASN A 114 -13.95 -22.64 18.88
N ASP A 115 -14.91 -21.79 18.53
CA ASP A 115 -14.91 -20.98 17.31
C ASP A 115 -14.57 -19.55 17.64
N GLY A 116 -13.73 -18.94 16.80
CA GLY A 116 -13.31 -17.55 16.90
C GLY A 116 -13.51 -16.81 15.58
N GLU A 117 -13.98 -15.59 15.67
CA GLU A 117 -14.08 -14.69 14.53
C GLU A 117 -13.39 -13.37 14.88
N VAL A 118 -12.45 -12.97 14.02
CA VAL A 118 -11.72 -11.72 14.17
C VAL A 118 -12.00 -10.82 12.98
N VAL A 119 -12.45 -9.60 13.26
CA VAL A 119 -12.62 -8.56 12.25
C VAL A 119 -11.41 -7.64 12.30
N PHE A 120 -10.74 -7.48 11.17
CA PHE A 120 -9.63 -6.54 10.98
C PHE A 120 -10.14 -5.28 10.29
N LEU A 121 -9.67 -4.13 10.74
CA LEU A 121 -9.86 -2.84 10.07
C LEU A 121 -8.63 -2.54 9.24
N ILE A 122 -8.83 -2.21 7.97
CA ILE A 122 -7.81 -1.77 7.04
C ILE A 122 -8.02 -0.28 6.79
N LYS A 123 -7.03 0.52 7.18
CA LYS A 123 -6.96 1.95 6.86
C LYS A 123 -5.94 2.17 5.76
N GLY A 124 -6.12 3.24 4.99
CA GLY A 124 -5.16 3.62 3.96
C GLY A 124 -5.42 5.01 3.41
N TYR A 125 -4.57 5.46 2.50
CA TYR A 125 -4.82 6.70 1.78
C TYR A 125 -5.99 6.52 0.80
N ASP A 126 -6.78 7.59 0.61
CA ASP A 126 -7.78 7.66 -0.44
C ASP A 126 -7.07 7.90 -1.79
N GLU A 127 -7.00 6.84 -2.60
CA GLU A 127 -6.36 6.87 -3.91
C GLU A 127 -6.99 7.88 -4.84
N LYS A 128 -8.32 7.89 -4.88
CA LYS A 128 -9.06 8.81 -5.76
C LYS A 128 -8.81 10.26 -5.39
N ALA A 129 -8.66 10.53 -4.09
CA ALA A 129 -8.34 11.87 -3.62
C ALA A 129 -6.90 12.27 -3.98
N LEU A 130 -5.92 11.34 -3.91
CA LEU A 130 -4.56 11.63 -4.36
C LEU A 130 -4.48 11.81 -5.88
N ASP A 131 -5.12 10.94 -6.65
CA ASP A 131 -5.17 11.06 -8.12
C ASP A 131 -5.80 12.39 -8.54
N LYS A 132 -6.91 12.75 -7.89
CA LYS A 132 -7.56 14.04 -8.13
C LYS A 132 -6.63 15.20 -7.78
N TYR A 133 -5.97 15.16 -6.62
CA TYR A 133 -5.03 16.21 -6.20
C TYR A 133 -3.89 16.38 -7.20
N LEU A 134 -3.26 15.29 -7.64
CA LEU A 134 -2.18 15.33 -8.63
C LEU A 134 -2.70 15.81 -9.99
N GLY A 135 -3.89 15.38 -10.41
CA GLY A 135 -4.54 15.81 -11.64
C GLY A 135 -4.87 17.31 -11.64
N ASP A 136 -5.50 17.82 -10.58
CA ASP A 136 -5.84 19.23 -10.42
C ASP A 136 -4.58 20.14 -10.42
N ASN A 137 -3.44 19.61 -9.98
CA ASN A 137 -2.16 20.32 -9.94
C ASN A 137 -1.22 19.99 -11.10
N ALA A 138 -1.67 19.24 -12.11
CA ALA A 138 -0.81 18.73 -13.20
C ALA A 138 -0.09 19.85 -13.95
N SER A 139 -0.72 21.02 -14.14
CA SER A 139 -0.11 22.19 -14.81
C SER A 139 1.13 22.74 -14.09
N GLN A 140 1.31 22.43 -12.81
CA GLN A 140 2.48 22.88 -12.04
C GLN A 140 3.73 22.07 -12.35
N TYR A 141 3.59 20.80 -12.73
CA TYR A 141 4.71 19.88 -12.95
C TYR A 141 4.73 19.22 -14.32
N ALA A 142 3.69 19.35 -15.14
CA ALA A 142 3.63 18.71 -16.44
C ALA A 142 3.26 19.72 -17.55
N LYS A 143 3.91 19.59 -18.70
CA LYS A 143 3.59 20.33 -19.92
C LYS A 143 3.31 19.33 -21.04
N VAL A 144 2.20 19.53 -21.74
CA VAL A 144 1.83 18.72 -22.90
C VAL A 144 2.35 19.41 -24.15
N ASP A 145 3.19 18.74 -24.92
CA ASP A 145 3.51 19.14 -26.29
C ASP A 145 2.51 18.46 -27.24
N SER A 146 1.49 19.21 -27.62
CA SER A 146 0.42 18.71 -28.49
C SER A 146 0.90 18.34 -29.89
N GLY A 147 2.04 18.88 -30.33
CA GLY A 147 2.63 18.59 -31.65
C GLY A 147 3.42 17.28 -31.71
N LYS A 148 3.89 16.80 -30.58
CA LYS A 148 4.79 15.62 -30.51
C LYS A 148 4.24 14.42 -29.74
N ASP A 149 3.01 14.48 -29.30
CA ASP A 149 2.43 13.45 -28.44
C ASP A 149 3.30 13.13 -27.19
N GLU A 150 4.01 14.15 -26.68
CA GLU A 150 4.90 14.07 -25.54
C GLU A 150 4.40 14.91 -24.36
N ILE A 151 4.64 14.45 -23.13
CA ILE A 151 4.49 15.25 -21.91
C ILE A 151 5.87 15.43 -21.29
N GLU A 152 6.21 16.59 -20.98
CA GLU A 152 7.41 16.93 -20.24
C GLU A 152 7.05 17.07 -18.75
N VAL A 153 7.71 16.30 -17.88
CA VAL A 153 7.44 16.30 -16.44
C VAL A 153 8.62 16.89 -15.68
N ASP A 154 8.32 17.89 -14.87
CA ASP A 154 9.22 18.44 -13.87
C ASP A 154 9.16 17.54 -12.62
N ILE A 155 10.08 16.59 -12.53
CA ILE A 155 10.09 15.58 -11.47
C ILE A 155 10.30 16.19 -10.08
N GLU A 156 11.04 17.28 -9.97
CA GLU A 156 11.27 17.94 -8.68
C GLU A 156 9.98 18.52 -8.12
N LYS A 157 9.17 19.16 -8.97
CA LYS A 157 7.86 19.66 -8.57
C LYS A 157 6.87 18.54 -8.27
N TYR A 158 6.89 17.47 -9.07
CA TYR A 158 6.08 16.29 -8.83
C TYR A 158 6.38 15.67 -7.46
N ILE A 159 7.67 15.46 -7.13
CA ILE A 159 8.09 14.91 -5.82
C ILE A 159 7.58 15.79 -4.67
N LYS A 160 7.75 17.12 -4.78
CA LYS A 160 7.29 18.06 -3.75
C LYS A 160 5.77 18.00 -3.55
N LEU A 161 5.00 17.95 -4.64
CA LEU A 161 3.54 17.85 -4.58
C LEU A 161 3.09 16.55 -3.94
N GLN A 162 3.64 15.41 -4.39
CA GLN A 162 3.32 14.09 -3.84
C GLN A 162 3.67 14.00 -2.35
N TYR A 163 4.88 14.42 -1.97
CA TYR A 163 5.32 14.43 -0.58
C TYR A 163 4.42 15.28 0.30
N ASN A 164 4.10 16.50 -0.12
CA ASN A 164 3.26 17.41 0.65
C ASN A 164 1.84 16.83 0.83
N TYR A 165 1.28 16.20 -0.20
CA TYR A 165 0.00 15.54 -0.07
C TYR A 165 0.03 14.40 0.95
N LEU A 166 0.94 13.44 0.77
CA LEU A 166 1.03 12.26 1.64
C LEU A 166 1.31 12.64 3.10
N LYS A 167 2.21 13.59 3.33
CA LYS A 167 2.55 14.07 4.67
C LYS A 167 1.37 14.70 5.42
N ASN A 168 0.47 15.37 4.71
CA ASN A 168 -0.65 16.12 5.30
C ASN A 168 -1.98 15.35 5.24
N THR A 169 -2.02 14.20 4.57
CA THR A 169 -3.23 13.40 4.41
C THR A 169 -3.31 12.32 5.48
N LYS A 170 -4.48 12.20 6.11
CA LYS A 170 -4.75 11.12 7.08
C LYS A 170 -5.28 9.89 6.34
N LYS A 171 -4.88 8.71 6.82
CA LYS A 171 -5.46 7.45 6.37
C LYS A 171 -6.91 7.35 6.83
N ILE A 172 -7.76 6.84 5.96
CA ILE A 172 -9.20 6.63 6.18
C ILE A 172 -9.50 5.13 6.30
N ASN A 173 -10.66 4.78 6.83
CA ASN A 173 -11.14 3.41 6.84
C ASN A 173 -11.51 3.01 5.41
N LEU A 174 -10.82 2.00 4.87
CA LEU A 174 -11.05 1.51 3.50
C LEU A 174 -11.93 0.28 3.48
N ALA A 175 -11.66 -0.68 4.37
CA ALA A 175 -12.37 -1.96 4.41
C ALA A 175 -12.26 -2.63 5.78
N THR A 176 -13.08 -3.66 5.96
CA THR A 176 -12.92 -4.64 7.02
C THR A 176 -12.75 -6.03 6.40
N SER A 177 -11.99 -6.90 7.07
CA SER A 177 -11.83 -8.30 6.69
C SER A 177 -12.12 -9.18 7.91
N THR A 178 -12.86 -10.25 7.69
CA THR A 178 -13.21 -11.21 8.76
C THR A 178 -12.46 -12.51 8.55
N VAL A 179 -11.80 -12.98 9.59
CA VAL A 179 -11.01 -14.21 9.57
C VAL A 179 -11.48 -15.13 10.70
N LYS A 180 -11.57 -16.42 10.41
CA LYS A 180 -12.01 -17.45 11.35
C LYS A 180 -10.83 -18.18 11.98
N PHE A 181 -10.94 -18.41 13.25
CA PHE A 181 -10.02 -19.20 14.06
C PHE A 181 -10.77 -20.33 14.75
N ALA A 182 -10.08 -21.39 15.10
CA ALA A 182 -10.65 -22.50 15.89
C ALA A 182 -9.67 -22.92 16.98
N LYS A 183 -10.22 -23.42 18.07
CA LYS A 183 -9.47 -24.02 19.17
C LYS A 183 -9.26 -25.49 18.86
N GLY A 184 -8.00 -25.94 18.80
CA GLY A 184 -7.64 -27.33 18.60
C GLY A 184 -7.87 -28.20 19.86
N ASN A 185 -7.62 -29.50 19.73
CA ASN A 185 -7.72 -30.44 20.86
C ASN A 185 -6.73 -30.15 22.00
N ASP A 186 -5.67 -29.40 21.72
CA ASP A 186 -4.69 -28.92 22.70
C ASP A 186 -5.10 -27.60 23.37
N ASN A 187 -6.35 -27.19 23.14
CA ASN A 187 -6.93 -25.95 23.66
C ASN A 187 -6.22 -24.66 23.17
N LYS A 188 -5.51 -24.73 22.03
CA LYS A 188 -4.81 -23.60 21.41
C LYS A 188 -5.57 -23.09 20.18
N TRP A 189 -5.56 -21.78 19.99
CA TRP A 189 -6.15 -21.12 18.84
C TRP A 189 -5.27 -21.22 17.61
N GLN A 190 -5.87 -21.51 16.47
CA GLN A 190 -5.21 -21.57 15.17
C GLN A 190 -6.12 -21.04 14.06
N LEU A 191 -5.53 -20.57 12.97
CA LEU A 191 -6.27 -20.12 11.80
C LEU A 191 -7.03 -21.30 11.16
N VAL A 192 -8.30 -21.08 10.81
CA VAL A 192 -9.10 -22.03 10.01
C VAL A 192 -8.76 -21.82 8.54
N LYS A 193 -8.42 -22.90 7.84
CA LYS A 193 -8.13 -22.89 6.39
C LYS A 193 -9.41 -22.83 5.58
#